data_c79cfa24616671751ba5d777ddb7d080
#
_entry.id   c79cfa24616671751ba5d777ddb7d080
#
_cell.length_a   1.000
_cell.length_b   1.000
_cell.length_c   1.000
_cell.angle_alpha   90.00
_cell.angle_beta   90.00
_cell.angle_gamma   90.00
#
_symmetry.space_group_name_H-M   'P 1'
#
loop_
_entity.id
_entity.type
_entity.pdbx_description
1 polymer ?
#
loop_
_entity_poly.entity_id
_entity_poly.type
_entity_poly.pdbx_seq_one_letter_code
_entity_poly.pdbx_strand_id
1 'polypeptide(L)'
;MKSRLVLLIAIFVSLGIIYALLNAEKKQINANEQPMEQNQVCVKLVYDKPIEGYEVTADWQPFEVKDCETGYITINFRDISTGKEFQYINREKFSSYHTDLITSAENFDCYKDGEVYHIEYATKPNPYKESPIDYYLPFQFYDVDFDGEKELLINDYYQGQQGNYYEVFEITNSGLETKRYPPFNSVDNMMKFDNQNEIITFYTHSGAYFSCSMYFQKIATSTKQQIIIPNDFDEKLRQRLSELALDEPSDFHIVAADIHMGDNEYKLKVHNGGWLLVK
;
A
#
# COMPACT_ATOMS: atom_id res chain seq x y z
N MET A 1 34.41 -0.17 38.45
CA MET A 1 34.64 0.09 37.01
C MET A 1 34.65 -1.15 36.13
N LYS A 2 35.29 -2.29 36.55
CA LYS A 2 35.39 -3.51 35.71
C LYS A 2 34.03 -4.14 35.33
N SER A 3 33.01 -4.12 36.22
CA SER A 3 31.73 -4.75 35.94
C SER A 3 30.88 -4.02 34.88
N ARG A 4 30.96 -2.70 34.79
CA ARG A 4 30.25 -1.91 33.76
C ARG A 4 30.84 -2.09 32.36
N LEU A 5 32.19 -2.29 32.29
CA LEU A 5 32.86 -2.55 31.01
C LEU A 5 32.43 -3.95 30.44
N VAL A 6 32.35 -4.95 31.30
CA VAL A 6 31.92 -6.33 30.91
C VAL A 6 30.48 -6.31 30.40
N LEU A 7 29.58 -5.55 31.05
CA LEU A 7 28.21 -5.42 30.62
C LEU A 7 28.05 -4.74 29.26
N LEU A 8 28.82 -3.66 29.02
CA LEU A 8 28.84 -2.96 27.72
C LEU A 8 29.34 -3.88 26.59
N ILE A 9 30.41 -4.64 26.82
CA ILE A 9 30.93 -5.59 25.84
C ILE A 9 29.89 -6.68 25.52
N ALA A 10 29.19 -7.20 26.53
CA ALA A 10 28.14 -8.21 26.34
C ALA A 10 26.98 -7.67 25.50
N ILE A 11 26.58 -6.40 25.69
CA ILE A 11 25.52 -5.75 24.89
C ILE A 11 25.96 -5.58 23.43
N PHE A 12 27.19 -5.13 23.17
CA PHE A 12 27.69 -4.99 21.80
C PHE A 12 27.83 -6.33 21.08
N VAL A 13 28.24 -7.37 21.76
CA VAL A 13 28.32 -8.73 21.19
C VAL A 13 26.92 -9.27 20.85
N SER A 14 25.93 -9.08 21.74
CA SER A 14 24.55 -9.53 21.48
C SER A 14 23.90 -8.76 20.33
N LEU A 15 24.10 -7.43 20.22
CA LEU A 15 23.64 -6.62 19.09
C LEU A 15 24.31 -7.04 17.77
N GLY A 16 25.60 -7.36 17.81
CA GLY A 16 26.33 -7.87 16.65
C GLY A 16 25.82 -9.22 16.17
N ILE A 17 25.45 -10.11 17.09
CA ILE A 17 24.85 -11.43 16.77
C ILE A 17 23.46 -11.25 16.19
N ILE A 18 22.62 -10.39 16.78
CA ILE A 18 21.27 -10.10 16.25
C ILE A 18 21.36 -9.51 14.85
N TYR A 19 22.25 -8.55 14.63
CA TYR A 19 22.48 -7.97 13.30
C TYR A 19 22.97 -9.01 12.28
N ALA A 20 23.87 -9.92 12.68
CA ALA A 20 24.34 -11.01 11.83
C ALA A 20 23.22 -12.03 11.50
N LEU A 21 22.34 -12.34 12.46
CA LEU A 21 21.21 -13.22 12.25
C LEU A 21 20.16 -12.59 11.30
N LEU A 22 19.83 -11.30 11.49
CA LEU A 22 18.92 -10.57 10.59
C LEU A 22 19.45 -10.47 9.17
N ASN A 23 20.77 -10.28 9.01
CA ASN A 23 21.39 -10.29 7.68
C ASN A 23 21.54 -11.70 7.09
N ALA A 24 21.66 -12.72 7.90
CA ALA A 24 21.64 -14.12 7.45
C ALA A 24 20.24 -14.54 6.99
N GLU A 25 19.17 -14.13 7.71
CA GLU A 25 17.79 -14.32 7.24
C GLU A 25 17.52 -13.58 5.94
N LYS A 26 17.91 -12.29 5.82
CA LYS A 26 17.80 -11.56 4.54
C LYS A 26 18.57 -12.24 3.40
N LYS A 27 19.72 -12.81 3.70
CA LYS A 27 20.54 -13.54 2.70
C LYS A 27 19.94 -14.90 2.34
N GLN A 28 19.25 -15.56 3.28
CA GLN A 28 18.50 -16.79 3.02
C GLN A 28 17.22 -16.53 2.22
N ILE A 29 16.52 -15.40 2.46
CA ILE A 29 15.37 -14.99 1.66
C ILE A 29 15.82 -14.71 0.21
N ASN A 30 16.95 -14.02 0.02
CA ASN A 30 17.50 -13.77 -1.32
C ASN A 30 18.17 -14.98 -1.96
N ALA A 31 18.53 -16.03 -1.19
CA ALA A 31 19.15 -17.26 -1.72
C ALA A 31 18.12 -18.34 -2.10
N ASN A 32 16.86 -18.18 -1.67
CA ASN A 32 15.72 -19.00 -2.07
C ASN A 32 14.97 -18.46 -3.31
N GLU A 33 15.56 -17.52 -4.06
CA GLU A 33 15.17 -17.31 -5.44
C GLU A 33 15.52 -18.59 -6.22
N GLN A 34 14.63 -19.58 -6.16
CA GLN A 34 14.69 -20.69 -7.08
C GLN A 34 14.67 -20.10 -8.50
N PRO A 35 15.61 -20.48 -9.38
CA PRO A 35 15.48 -20.13 -10.80
C PRO A 35 14.09 -20.62 -11.23
N MET A 36 13.28 -19.74 -11.82
CA MET A 36 12.00 -20.14 -12.40
C MET A 36 12.25 -21.37 -13.28
N GLU A 37 11.65 -22.50 -12.90
CA GLU A 37 11.68 -23.69 -13.77
C GLU A 37 11.08 -23.29 -15.11
N GLN A 38 11.81 -23.52 -16.20
CA GLN A 38 11.52 -23.09 -17.58
C GLN A 38 10.22 -23.66 -18.18
N ASN A 39 9.37 -24.31 -17.37
CA ASN A 39 8.13 -24.97 -17.79
C ASN A 39 6.88 -24.45 -17.05
N GLN A 40 6.92 -23.25 -16.50
CA GLN A 40 5.76 -22.72 -15.80
C GLN A 40 4.78 -22.12 -16.80
N VAL A 41 3.52 -22.56 -16.74
CA VAL A 41 2.41 -22.05 -17.57
C VAL A 41 2.32 -20.55 -17.42
N CYS A 42 2.29 -19.83 -18.54
CA CYS A 42 2.11 -18.39 -18.57
C CYS A 42 0.96 -18.03 -19.51
N VAL A 43 -0.02 -17.31 -19.01
CA VAL A 43 -1.12 -16.79 -19.83
C VAL A 43 -1.00 -15.29 -19.98
N LYS A 44 -1.32 -14.77 -21.15
CA LYS A 44 -1.30 -13.35 -21.44
C LYS A 44 -2.71 -12.78 -21.35
N LEU A 45 -2.84 -11.69 -20.60
CA LEU A 45 -4.06 -10.90 -20.46
C LEU A 45 -3.90 -9.61 -21.25
N VAL A 46 -4.87 -9.26 -22.08
CA VAL A 46 -4.85 -8.04 -22.90
C VAL A 46 -6.11 -7.24 -22.60
N TYR A 47 -5.94 -6.01 -22.17
CA TYR A 47 -7.07 -5.11 -21.98
C TYR A 47 -7.49 -4.52 -23.33
N ASP A 48 -8.77 -4.70 -23.69
CA ASP A 48 -9.28 -4.39 -25.03
C ASP A 48 -9.28 -2.90 -25.37
N LYS A 49 -9.30 -2.06 -24.36
CA LYS A 49 -9.30 -0.61 -24.53
C LYS A 49 -8.18 0.03 -23.72
N PRO A 50 -7.63 1.13 -24.21
CA PRO A 50 -6.70 1.93 -23.44
C PRO A 50 -7.31 2.38 -22.10
N ILE A 51 -6.49 2.33 -21.05
CA ILE A 51 -6.85 2.76 -19.70
C ILE A 51 -6.02 4.00 -19.38
N GLU A 52 -6.67 5.15 -19.19
CA GLU A 52 -6.01 6.42 -18.88
C GLU A 52 -4.86 6.79 -19.86
N GLY A 53 -5.00 6.43 -21.14
CA GLY A 53 -3.99 6.69 -22.18
C GLY A 53 -2.92 5.60 -22.34
N TYR A 54 -3.03 4.49 -21.61
CA TYR A 54 -2.09 3.37 -21.69
C TYR A 54 -2.73 2.16 -22.37
N GLU A 55 -1.99 1.52 -23.29
CA GLU A 55 -2.24 0.12 -23.66
C GLU A 55 -1.71 -0.76 -22.53
N VAL A 56 -2.53 -1.70 -22.03
CA VAL A 56 -2.17 -2.53 -20.89
C VAL A 56 -2.25 -4.00 -21.23
N THR A 57 -1.23 -4.74 -20.85
CA THR A 57 -1.21 -6.21 -20.89
C THR A 57 -0.66 -6.75 -19.58
N ALA A 58 -1.03 -7.99 -19.23
CA ALA A 58 -0.41 -8.66 -18.10
C ALA A 58 -0.01 -10.09 -18.46
N ASP A 59 1.10 -10.54 -17.89
CA ASP A 59 1.56 -11.91 -17.95
C ASP A 59 1.29 -12.56 -16.59
N TRP A 60 0.46 -13.61 -16.57
CA TRP A 60 0.06 -14.32 -15.37
C TRP A 60 0.69 -15.70 -15.29
N GLN A 61 1.30 -16.04 -14.17
CA GLN A 61 1.96 -17.34 -13.92
C GLN A 61 1.42 -17.90 -12.60
N PRO A 62 0.44 -18.84 -12.64
CA PRO A 62 -0.10 -19.45 -11.44
C PRO A 62 0.97 -20.24 -10.66
N PHE A 63 0.92 -20.22 -9.33
CA PHE A 63 1.85 -21.00 -8.50
C PHE A 63 1.63 -22.50 -8.63
N GLU A 64 0.38 -22.93 -8.72
CA GLU A 64 0.01 -24.33 -8.80
C GLU A 64 -0.88 -24.57 -10.01
N VAL A 65 -0.70 -25.73 -10.65
CA VAL A 65 -1.45 -26.13 -11.87
C VAL A 65 -2.96 -26.26 -11.65
N LYS A 66 -3.47 -26.10 -10.44
CA LYS A 66 -4.91 -26.17 -10.11
C LYS A 66 -5.44 -24.93 -9.39
N ASP A 67 -4.60 -23.93 -9.20
CA ASP A 67 -4.94 -22.70 -8.49
C ASP A 67 -4.68 -21.49 -9.37
N CYS A 68 -5.73 -21.04 -10.09
CA CYS A 68 -5.66 -19.80 -10.87
C CYS A 68 -5.75 -18.53 -9.99
N GLU A 69 -5.97 -18.69 -8.69
CA GLU A 69 -6.26 -17.56 -7.80
C GLU A 69 -4.98 -16.88 -7.32
N THR A 70 -3.85 -17.61 -7.33
CA THR A 70 -2.58 -17.08 -6.85
C THR A 70 -1.44 -17.35 -7.82
N GLY A 71 -0.57 -16.36 -7.99
CA GLY A 71 0.53 -16.48 -8.94
C GLY A 71 1.45 -15.27 -8.95
N TYR A 72 2.40 -15.26 -9.87
CA TYR A 72 3.20 -14.10 -10.22
C TYR A 72 2.50 -13.30 -11.31
N ILE A 73 2.64 -11.98 -11.26
CA ILE A 73 2.11 -11.10 -12.28
C ILE A 73 3.16 -10.11 -12.76
N THR A 74 3.17 -9.87 -14.07
CA THR A 74 3.83 -8.72 -14.68
C THR A 74 2.78 -7.93 -15.44
N ILE A 75 2.55 -6.69 -15.07
CA ILE A 75 1.65 -5.79 -15.78
C ILE A 75 2.49 -4.80 -16.59
N ASN A 76 2.26 -4.78 -17.90
CA ASN A 76 2.98 -3.93 -18.83
C ASN A 76 2.07 -2.76 -19.27
N PHE A 77 2.58 -1.56 -19.21
CA PHE A 77 1.92 -0.32 -19.59
C PHE A 77 2.71 0.33 -20.72
N ARG A 78 2.02 0.72 -21.80
CA ARG A 78 2.57 1.48 -22.91
C ARG A 78 1.78 2.74 -23.12
N ASP A 79 2.39 3.90 -22.88
CA ASP A 79 1.79 5.20 -23.13
C ASP A 79 1.57 5.37 -24.66
N ILE A 80 0.32 5.58 -25.05
CA ILE A 80 -0.07 5.69 -26.47
C ILE A 80 0.52 6.96 -27.12
N SER A 81 0.63 8.03 -26.34
CA SER A 81 1.06 9.32 -26.86
C SER A 81 2.56 9.40 -27.10
N THR A 82 3.35 8.80 -26.23
CA THR A 82 4.82 8.86 -26.23
C THR A 82 5.47 7.56 -26.68
N GLY A 83 4.75 6.43 -26.63
CA GLY A 83 5.27 5.09 -26.84
C GLY A 83 6.17 4.59 -25.72
N LYS A 84 6.27 5.31 -24.61
CA LYS A 84 7.05 4.92 -23.44
C LYS A 84 6.42 3.70 -22.78
N GLU A 85 7.26 2.77 -22.33
CA GLU A 85 6.86 1.55 -21.67
C GLU A 85 7.40 1.50 -20.25
N PHE A 86 6.61 0.98 -19.34
CA PHE A 86 7.01 0.61 -17.99
C PHE A 86 6.25 -0.63 -17.54
N GLN A 87 6.73 -1.27 -16.49
CA GLN A 87 6.13 -2.50 -16.00
C GLN A 87 6.09 -2.53 -14.48
N TYR A 88 5.04 -3.14 -13.96
CA TYR A 88 4.96 -3.59 -12.58
C TYR A 88 5.21 -5.10 -12.53
N ILE A 89 6.10 -5.53 -11.64
CA ILE A 89 6.43 -6.94 -11.47
C ILE A 89 6.20 -7.30 -10.01
N ASN A 90 5.25 -8.19 -9.77
CA ASN A 90 5.06 -8.81 -8.46
C ASN A 90 5.48 -10.28 -8.52
N ARG A 91 6.55 -10.61 -7.79
CA ARG A 91 7.07 -11.97 -7.65
C ARG A 91 6.74 -12.60 -6.31
N GLU A 92 5.96 -11.91 -5.49
CA GLU A 92 5.36 -12.45 -4.30
C GLU A 92 3.98 -13.03 -4.65
N LYS A 93 3.29 -13.58 -3.65
CA LYS A 93 1.97 -14.17 -3.87
C LYS A 93 0.94 -13.08 -4.20
N PHE A 94 0.71 -12.81 -5.49
CA PHE A 94 -0.38 -11.97 -5.95
C PHE A 94 -1.68 -12.79 -5.95
N SER A 95 -2.74 -12.26 -5.36
CA SER A 95 -4.05 -12.92 -5.35
C SER A 95 -4.97 -12.30 -6.38
N SER A 96 -5.37 -13.07 -7.38
CA SER A 96 -6.37 -12.65 -8.36
C SER A 96 -7.81 -12.72 -7.83
N TYR A 97 -8.01 -13.39 -6.70
CA TYR A 97 -9.35 -13.64 -6.15
C TYR A 97 -10.09 -12.34 -5.77
N HIS A 98 -9.36 -11.33 -5.31
CA HIS A 98 -9.93 -10.04 -4.90
C HIS A 98 -9.78 -8.96 -5.98
N THR A 99 -9.14 -9.30 -7.09
CA THR A 99 -9.03 -8.43 -8.24
C THR A 99 -9.79 -9.05 -9.39
N ASP A 100 -10.60 -8.30 -10.09
CA ASP A 100 -11.27 -8.80 -11.30
C ASP A 100 -10.28 -9.02 -12.48
N LEU A 101 -8.99 -9.13 -12.18
CA LEU A 101 -7.95 -9.34 -13.18
C LEU A 101 -8.22 -10.57 -14.06
N ILE A 102 -8.70 -11.64 -13.44
CA ILE A 102 -8.90 -12.94 -14.12
C ILE A 102 -10.38 -13.25 -14.29
N THR A 103 -11.22 -12.88 -13.34
CA THR A 103 -12.65 -13.23 -13.33
C THR A 103 -13.46 -12.56 -14.43
N SER A 104 -12.92 -11.50 -15.06
CA SER A 104 -13.55 -10.83 -16.19
C SER A 104 -13.31 -11.50 -17.54
N ALA A 105 -12.37 -12.45 -17.61
CA ALA A 105 -12.12 -13.20 -18.85
C ALA A 105 -13.10 -14.36 -18.98
N GLU A 106 -13.93 -14.35 -20.04
CA GLU A 106 -14.80 -15.47 -20.34
C GLU A 106 -14.00 -16.75 -20.61
N ASN A 107 -14.36 -17.85 -19.96
CA ASN A 107 -13.71 -19.16 -20.11
C ASN A 107 -12.21 -19.18 -19.79
N PHE A 108 -11.79 -18.37 -18.79
CA PHE A 108 -10.39 -18.34 -18.39
C PHE A 108 -9.89 -19.72 -17.92
N ASP A 109 -8.84 -20.19 -18.57
CA ASP A 109 -8.16 -21.42 -18.22
C ASP A 109 -6.67 -21.13 -18.05
N CYS A 110 -6.24 -20.94 -16.81
CA CYS A 110 -4.86 -20.57 -16.45
C CYS A 110 -3.84 -21.69 -16.74
N TYR A 111 -4.26 -22.85 -17.25
CA TYR A 111 -3.39 -23.98 -17.52
C TYR A 111 -2.95 -24.07 -18.97
N LYS A 112 -3.47 -23.20 -19.83
CA LYS A 112 -3.11 -23.18 -21.24
C LYS A 112 -1.96 -22.21 -21.49
N ASP A 113 -0.76 -22.75 -21.46
CA ASP A 113 0.44 -21.98 -21.75
C ASP A 113 0.38 -21.28 -23.11
N GLY A 114 0.75 -20.00 -23.12
CA GLY A 114 0.72 -19.15 -24.31
C GLY A 114 -0.67 -18.69 -24.77
N GLU A 115 -1.75 -19.05 -24.07
CA GLU A 115 -3.09 -18.52 -24.36
C GLU A 115 -3.15 -17.00 -24.09
N VAL A 116 -3.94 -16.31 -24.90
CA VAL A 116 -4.20 -14.88 -24.79
C VAL A 116 -5.68 -14.68 -24.46
N TYR A 117 -5.95 -13.99 -23.35
CA TYR A 117 -7.30 -13.64 -22.94
C TYR A 117 -7.52 -12.15 -23.04
N HIS A 118 -8.66 -11.77 -23.57
CA HIS A 118 -9.11 -10.39 -23.65
C HIS A 118 -9.94 -10.04 -22.44
N ILE A 119 -9.62 -8.90 -21.82
CA ILE A 119 -10.21 -8.45 -20.56
C ILE A 119 -10.85 -7.09 -20.75
N GLU A 120 -12.07 -6.92 -20.27
CA GLU A 120 -12.69 -5.62 -20.15
C GLU A 120 -12.30 -4.96 -18.82
N TYR A 121 -11.70 -3.78 -18.89
CA TYR A 121 -11.48 -2.93 -17.71
C TYR A 121 -12.78 -2.22 -17.35
N ALA A 122 -13.54 -2.82 -16.45
CA ALA A 122 -14.85 -2.32 -16.04
C ALA A 122 -14.84 -1.94 -14.56
N THR A 123 -15.20 -0.69 -14.28
CA THR A 123 -15.46 -0.26 -12.91
C THR A 123 -16.79 -0.82 -12.40
N LYS A 124 -16.79 -1.33 -11.18
CA LYS A 124 -18.01 -1.73 -10.47
C LYS A 124 -18.37 -0.67 -9.43
N PRO A 125 -19.65 -0.58 -9.03
CA PRO A 125 -20.02 0.33 -7.96
C PRO A 125 -19.23 0.02 -6.68
N ASN A 126 -18.44 1.00 -6.23
CA ASN A 126 -17.72 0.87 -4.97
C ASN A 126 -18.72 0.85 -3.80
N PRO A 127 -18.69 -0.17 -2.90
CA PRO A 127 -19.52 -0.19 -1.71
C PRO A 127 -19.20 0.99 -0.77
N TYR A 128 -18.00 1.52 -0.82
CA TYR A 128 -17.54 2.70 -0.07
C TYR A 128 -17.70 3.97 -0.93
N LYS A 129 -18.91 4.42 -1.11
CA LYS A 129 -19.34 5.48 -2.05
C LYS A 129 -18.56 6.80 -1.96
N GLU A 130 -17.86 7.04 -0.85
CA GLU A 130 -17.12 8.28 -0.62
C GLU A 130 -15.64 8.17 -1.03
N SER A 131 -15.15 6.98 -1.37
CA SER A 131 -13.80 6.78 -1.88
C SER A 131 -13.81 6.78 -3.41
N PRO A 132 -12.89 7.50 -4.05
CA PRO A 132 -12.71 7.42 -5.50
C PRO A 132 -11.94 6.16 -5.93
N ILE A 133 -11.32 5.44 -4.97
CA ILE A 133 -10.56 4.23 -5.24
C ILE A 133 -11.52 3.06 -5.39
N ASP A 134 -11.54 2.44 -6.57
CA ASP A 134 -12.41 1.30 -6.87
C ASP A 134 -11.94 0.05 -6.14
N TYR A 135 -12.87 -0.63 -5.50
CA TYR A 135 -12.60 -1.84 -4.70
C TYR A 135 -12.16 -3.05 -5.53
N TYR A 136 -12.64 -3.15 -6.78
CA TYR A 136 -12.50 -4.37 -7.57
C TYR A 136 -11.39 -4.33 -8.62
N LEU A 137 -10.82 -3.15 -8.89
CA LEU A 137 -9.82 -3.03 -9.92
C LEU A 137 -8.45 -3.56 -9.47
N PRO A 138 -7.77 -4.33 -10.30
CA PRO A 138 -6.41 -4.82 -10.02
C PRO A 138 -5.39 -3.68 -9.98
N PHE A 139 -5.64 -2.63 -10.74
CA PHE A 139 -4.88 -1.39 -10.74
C PHE A 139 -5.79 -0.24 -11.17
N GLN A 140 -5.41 0.97 -10.84
CA GLN A 140 -6.11 2.18 -11.25
C GLN A 140 -5.18 3.39 -11.23
N PHE A 141 -5.59 4.45 -11.91
CA PHE A 141 -4.86 5.71 -11.92
C PHE A 141 -5.67 6.78 -11.18
N TYR A 142 -5.07 7.39 -10.18
CA TYR A 142 -5.69 8.44 -9.39
C TYR A 142 -4.65 9.41 -8.85
N ASP A 143 -4.94 10.71 -8.87
CA ASP A 143 -4.13 11.77 -8.27
C ASP A 143 -4.32 11.71 -6.74
N VAL A 144 -3.45 10.96 -6.05
CA VAL A 144 -3.56 10.76 -4.60
C VAL A 144 -2.87 11.84 -3.79
N ASP A 145 -1.99 12.63 -4.40
CA ASP A 145 -1.21 13.66 -3.69
C ASP A 145 -1.53 15.09 -4.11
N PHE A 146 -2.58 15.27 -4.93
CA PHE A 146 -3.11 16.58 -5.35
C PHE A 146 -2.10 17.44 -6.15
N ASP A 147 -1.20 16.81 -6.91
CA ASP A 147 -0.25 17.55 -7.76
C ASP A 147 -0.75 17.71 -9.21
N GLY A 148 -1.85 17.06 -9.57
CA GLY A 148 -2.51 17.11 -10.86
C GLY A 148 -2.08 16.00 -11.81
N GLU A 149 -1.06 15.22 -11.46
CA GLU A 149 -0.66 14.01 -12.16
C GLU A 149 -1.33 12.81 -11.48
N LYS A 150 -1.47 11.70 -12.20
CA LYS A 150 -2.08 10.49 -11.64
C LYS A 150 -1.03 9.46 -11.30
N GLU A 151 -1.03 8.99 -10.07
CA GLU A 151 -0.28 7.83 -9.66
C GLU A 151 -0.93 6.54 -10.16
N LEU A 152 -0.10 5.51 -10.33
CA LEU A 152 -0.56 4.14 -10.54
C LEU A 152 -0.73 3.47 -9.17
N LEU A 153 -1.96 3.03 -8.89
CA LEU A 153 -2.31 2.25 -7.70
C LEU A 153 -2.46 0.78 -8.12
N ILE A 154 -1.69 -0.10 -7.51
CA ILE A 154 -1.77 -1.55 -7.74
C ILE A 154 -2.37 -2.21 -6.51
N ASN A 155 -3.42 -3.00 -6.69
CA ASN A 155 -4.03 -3.77 -5.62
C ASN A 155 -3.03 -4.85 -5.15
N ASP A 156 -2.50 -4.70 -3.94
CA ASP A 156 -1.45 -5.58 -3.40
C ASP A 156 -2.09 -6.76 -2.65
N TYR A 157 -3.00 -6.49 -1.75
CA TYR A 157 -3.62 -7.55 -0.97
C TYR A 157 -4.93 -7.12 -0.29
N TYR A 158 -5.73 -8.14 0.07
CA TYR A 158 -6.99 -7.99 0.78
C TYR A 158 -6.85 -8.33 2.26
N GLN A 159 -7.27 -7.43 3.14
CA GLN A 159 -7.27 -7.64 4.60
C GLN A 159 -8.69 -7.82 5.17
N GLY A 160 -9.53 -8.60 4.54
CA GLY A 160 -10.85 -8.91 5.07
C GLY A 160 -11.71 -7.65 5.28
N GLN A 161 -12.08 -7.35 6.54
CA GLN A 161 -12.94 -6.21 6.85
C GLN A 161 -12.25 -4.83 6.67
N GLN A 162 -10.93 -4.80 6.51
CA GLN A 162 -10.20 -3.55 6.30
C GLN A 162 -10.12 -3.13 4.82
N GLY A 163 -10.61 -3.98 3.91
CA GLY A 163 -10.64 -3.68 2.49
C GLY A 163 -9.38 -4.08 1.73
N ASN A 164 -9.20 -3.53 0.53
CA ASN A 164 -8.03 -3.74 -0.31
C ASN A 164 -7.00 -2.64 -0.06
N TYR A 165 -5.73 -3.05 0.00
CA TYR A 165 -4.59 -2.16 0.06
C TYR A 165 -3.94 -2.04 -1.30
N TYR A 166 -3.39 -0.86 -1.56
CA TYR A 166 -2.76 -0.52 -2.84
C TYR A 166 -1.33 -0.05 -2.63
N GLU A 167 -0.41 -0.60 -3.39
CA GLU A 167 0.88 0.05 -3.60
C GLU A 167 0.70 1.27 -4.51
N VAL A 168 1.33 2.37 -4.16
CA VAL A 168 1.26 3.63 -4.91
C VAL A 168 2.58 3.87 -5.62
N PHE A 169 2.49 4.16 -6.91
CA PHE A 169 3.65 4.43 -7.76
C PHE A 169 3.52 5.75 -8.47
N GLU A 170 4.53 6.58 -8.35
CA GLU A 170 4.75 7.72 -9.24
C GLU A 170 5.28 7.22 -10.59
N ILE A 171 4.74 7.75 -11.69
CA ILE A 171 5.16 7.40 -13.05
C ILE A 171 6.20 8.43 -13.50
N THR A 172 7.46 8.09 -13.35
CA THR A 172 8.59 8.96 -13.66
C THR A 172 9.18 8.68 -15.05
N ASN A 173 10.17 9.48 -15.45
CA ASN A 173 10.91 9.22 -16.69
C ASN A 173 11.74 7.93 -16.63
N SER A 174 12.11 7.47 -15.46
CA SER A 174 12.88 6.25 -15.22
C SER A 174 12.02 4.99 -15.07
N GLY A 175 10.71 5.13 -14.88
CA GLY A 175 9.77 4.02 -14.65
C GLY A 175 8.86 4.29 -13.47
N LEU A 176 8.50 3.24 -12.73
CA LEU A 176 7.68 3.33 -11.53
C LEU A 176 8.56 3.56 -10.30
N GLU A 177 8.24 4.59 -9.52
CA GLU A 177 8.86 4.88 -8.24
C GLU A 177 7.83 4.75 -7.12
N THR A 178 8.06 3.86 -6.14
CA THR A 178 7.09 3.57 -5.08
C THR A 178 7.04 4.72 -4.07
N LYS A 179 5.85 5.23 -3.78
CA LYS A 179 5.60 6.18 -2.68
C LYS A 179 5.37 5.37 -1.38
N ARG A 180 6.40 5.23 -0.53
CA ARG A 180 6.35 4.43 0.71
C ARG A 180 6.35 5.29 1.99
N TYR A 181 5.97 6.53 1.91
CA TYR A 181 5.83 7.42 3.05
C TYR A 181 4.34 7.70 3.35
N PRO A 182 4.01 8.04 4.59
CA PRO A 182 2.62 8.33 4.96
C PRO A 182 2.04 9.54 4.23
N PRO A 183 0.75 9.45 3.79
CA PRO A 183 -0.19 8.36 4.02
C PRO A 183 -0.13 7.24 2.95
N PHE A 184 0.78 7.32 1.97
CA PHE A 184 0.80 6.47 0.76
C PHE A 184 1.35 5.06 1.01
N ASN A 185 1.96 4.79 2.16
CA ASN A 185 2.39 3.45 2.56
C ASN A 185 1.24 2.53 3.02
N SER A 186 0.00 3.02 3.03
CA SER A 186 -1.17 2.28 3.51
C SER A 186 -2.46 2.72 2.81
N VAL A 187 -2.39 3.05 1.51
CA VAL A 187 -3.58 3.45 0.73
C VAL A 187 -4.55 2.29 0.64
N ASP A 188 -5.80 2.55 0.97
CA ASP A 188 -6.90 1.60 0.87
C ASP A 188 -8.12 2.18 0.14
N ASN A 189 -9.06 1.32 -0.20
CA ASN A 189 -10.28 1.70 -0.89
C ASN A 189 -11.33 2.40 0.00
N MET A 190 -11.03 2.66 1.26
CA MET A 190 -11.88 3.44 2.18
C MET A 190 -11.35 4.88 2.35
N MET A 191 -10.16 5.18 1.89
CA MET A 191 -9.61 6.53 1.92
C MET A 191 -10.50 7.53 1.19
N LYS A 192 -10.58 8.74 1.73
CA LYS A 192 -11.32 9.86 1.15
C LYS A 192 -10.36 10.99 0.82
N PHE A 193 -10.61 11.63 -0.31
CA PHE A 193 -9.77 12.70 -0.84
C PHE A 193 -10.61 13.96 -1.01
N ASP A 194 -10.26 15.01 -0.26
CA ASP A 194 -10.82 16.35 -0.39
C ASP A 194 -9.87 17.20 -1.24
N ASN A 195 -10.09 17.18 -2.55
CA ASN A 195 -9.25 17.90 -3.52
C ASN A 195 -9.30 19.43 -3.32
N GLN A 196 -10.36 19.96 -2.70
CA GLN A 196 -10.47 21.41 -2.48
C GLN A 196 -9.55 21.89 -1.35
N ASN A 197 -9.41 21.08 -0.29
CA ASN A 197 -8.62 21.40 0.88
C ASN A 197 -7.29 20.63 0.94
N GLU A 198 -7.01 19.78 -0.06
CA GLU A 198 -5.84 18.90 -0.14
C GLU A 198 -5.70 18.04 1.13
N ILE A 199 -6.83 17.42 1.53
CA ILE A 199 -6.90 16.57 2.73
C ILE A 199 -7.19 15.13 2.33
N ILE A 200 -6.38 14.22 2.84
CA ILE A 200 -6.62 12.77 2.79
C ILE A 200 -7.15 12.31 4.14
N THR A 201 -8.28 11.61 4.16
CA THR A 201 -8.79 10.95 5.34
C THR A 201 -8.49 9.47 5.28
N PHE A 202 -7.68 9.00 6.20
CA PHE A 202 -7.35 7.58 6.39
C PHE A 202 -8.16 7.02 7.56
N TYR A 203 -8.79 5.86 7.35
CA TYR A 203 -9.54 5.17 8.39
C TYR A 203 -8.87 3.84 8.75
N THR A 204 -8.73 3.58 10.04
CA THR A 204 -8.25 2.29 10.55
C THR A 204 -9.08 1.83 11.73
N HIS A 205 -9.16 0.52 11.94
CA HIS A 205 -9.81 -0.05 13.11
C HIS A 205 -9.08 -1.30 13.60
N SER A 206 -9.22 -1.59 14.89
CA SER A 206 -8.69 -2.82 15.51
C SER A 206 -9.81 -3.46 16.32
N GLY A 207 -10.54 -4.36 15.67
CA GLY A 207 -11.74 -4.99 16.24
C GLY A 207 -12.85 -3.98 16.54
N ALA A 208 -13.80 -4.36 17.41
CA ALA A 208 -14.92 -3.50 17.79
C ALA A 208 -14.55 -2.42 18.82
N TYR A 209 -13.34 -2.47 19.38
CA TYR A 209 -12.94 -1.61 20.49
C TYR A 209 -12.27 -0.30 20.06
N PHE A 210 -11.58 -0.31 18.91
CA PHE A 210 -10.81 0.83 18.46
C PHE A 210 -11.07 1.14 16.98
N SER A 211 -11.35 2.39 16.69
CA SER A 211 -11.29 2.95 15.33
C SER A 211 -10.70 4.35 15.35
N CYS A 212 -10.06 4.72 14.24
CA CYS A 212 -9.44 6.02 14.10
C CYS A 212 -9.59 6.53 12.67
N SER A 213 -10.04 7.78 12.53
CA SER A 213 -9.92 8.55 11.30
C SER A 213 -8.81 9.56 11.46
N MET A 214 -7.78 9.50 10.63
CA MET A 214 -6.69 10.48 10.59
C MET A 214 -6.86 11.38 9.37
N TYR A 215 -6.57 12.65 9.55
CA TYR A 215 -6.66 13.68 8.52
C TYR A 215 -5.26 14.18 8.21
N PHE A 216 -4.82 13.90 6.98
CA PHE A 216 -3.53 14.33 6.45
C PHE A 216 -3.74 15.50 5.51
N GLN A 217 -3.02 16.59 5.74
CA GLN A 217 -3.06 17.79 4.88
C GLN A 217 -1.74 17.94 4.14
N LYS A 218 -1.80 18.25 2.84
CA LYS A 218 -0.62 18.56 2.03
C LYS A 218 0.08 19.82 2.55
N ILE A 219 1.41 19.78 2.58
CA ILE A 219 2.28 20.89 2.96
C ILE A 219 3.28 21.18 1.84
N ALA A 220 3.79 22.42 1.80
CA ALA A 220 4.65 22.87 0.71
C ALA A 220 6.02 22.19 0.63
N THR A 221 6.48 21.53 1.70
CA THR A 221 7.82 20.93 1.75
C THR A 221 7.79 19.67 2.59
N SER A 222 8.29 18.57 2.04
CA SER A 222 8.42 17.30 2.76
C SER A 222 9.29 17.45 4.00
N THR A 223 8.72 17.18 5.17
CA THR A 223 9.41 17.25 6.45
C THR A 223 8.93 16.14 7.39
N LYS A 224 9.78 15.77 8.34
CA LYS A 224 9.39 14.86 9.43
C LYS A 224 8.46 15.59 10.40
N GLN A 225 7.27 15.05 10.61
CA GLN A 225 6.34 15.56 11.59
C GLN A 225 6.66 14.98 12.98
N GLN A 226 6.85 15.86 13.95
CA GLN A 226 6.91 15.47 15.37
C GLN A 226 5.67 16.00 16.08
N ILE A 227 4.89 15.09 16.68
CA ILE A 227 3.68 15.45 17.40
C ILE A 227 3.88 15.09 18.88
N ILE A 228 3.82 16.08 19.75
CA ILE A 228 3.94 15.90 21.20
C ILE A 228 2.60 15.41 21.74
N ILE A 229 2.63 14.30 22.48
CA ILE A 229 1.45 13.76 23.16
C ILE A 229 1.40 14.35 24.57
N PRO A 230 0.34 15.11 24.94
CA PRO A 230 0.20 15.68 26.27
C PRO A 230 0.19 14.61 27.38
N ASN A 231 0.84 14.91 28.51
CA ASN A 231 0.92 13.98 29.65
C ASN A 231 -0.40 13.81 30.40
N ASP A 232 -1.33 14.74 30.27
CA ASP A 232 -2.66 14.74 30.87
C ASP A 232 -3.69 13.93 30.08
N PHE A 233 -3.29 13.38 28.91
CA PHE A 233 -4.14 12.47 28.17
C PHE A 233 -4.22 11.11 28.89
N ASP A 234 -5.38 10.46 28.76
CA ASP A 234 -5.58 9.08 29.17
C ASP A 234 -4.45 8.16 28.64
N GLU A 235 -3.97 7.24 29.49
CA GLU A 235 -2.81 6.41 29.16
C GLU A 235 -3.03 5.53 27.92
N LYS A 236 -4.26 4.99 27.76
CA LYS A 236 -4.59 4.18 26.57
C LYS A 236 -4.61 5.04 25.31
N LEU A 237 -5.16 6.27 25.41
CA LEU A 237 -5.13 7.21 24.29
C LEU A 237 -3.70 7.58 23.92
N ARG A 238 -2.84 7.85 24.92
CA ARG A 238 -1.42 8.15 24.69
C ARG A 238 -0.69 7.00 23.99
N GLN A 239 -0.92 5.77 24.45
CA GLN A 239 -0.34 4.58 23.81
C GLN A 239 -0.76 4.50 22.34
N ARG A 240 -2.06 4.65 22.03
CA ARG A 240 -2.55 4.60 20.64
C ARG A 240 -2.00 5.73 19.77
N LEU A 241 -1.92 6.94 20.30
CA LEU A 241 -1.32 8.07 19.57
C LEU A 241 0.18 7.86 19.29
N SER A 242 0.91 7.19 20.19
CA SER A 242 2.31 6.85 19.95
C SER A 242 2.49 5.79 18.84
N GLU A 243 1.52 4.91 18.67
CA GLU A 243 1.50 3.91 17.58
C GLU A 243 1.19 4.55 16.21
N LEU A 244 0.53 5.72 16.21
CA LEU A 244 0.24 6.51 15.00
C LEU A 244 1.36 7.50 14.64
N ALA A 245 2.45 7.55 15.39
CA ALA A 245 3.55 8.47 15.14
C ALA A 245 4.21 8.17 13.78
N LEU A 246 4.37 9.22 12.98
CA LEU A 246 4.98 9.13 11.67
C LEU A 246 6.48 9.42 11.78
N ASP A 247 7.30 8.41 11.47
CA ASP A 247 8.76 8.52 11.58
C ASP A 247 9.45 8.95 10.29
N GLU A 248 8.74 8.90 9.15
CA GLU A 248 9.28 9.25 7.84
C GLU A 248 8.93 10.70 7.42
N PRO A 249 9.81 11.39 6.70
CA PRO A 249 9.48 12.66 6.08
C PRO A 249 8.35 12.49 5.07
N SER A 250 7.37 13.40 5.10
CA SER A 250 6.25 13.43 4.17
C SER A 250 5.90 14.88 3.80
N ASP A 251 5.35 15.09 2.64
CA ASP A 251 4.66 16.31 2.23
C ASP A 251 3.19 16.35 2.73
N PHE A 252 2.79 15.34 3.49
CA PHE A 252 1.51 15.28 4.19
C PHE A 252 1.72 15.19 5.69
N HIS A 253 1.10 16.13 6.42
CA HIS A 253 1.10 16.12 7.87
C HIS A 253 -0.26 15.80 8.45
N ILE A 254 -0.30 15.04 9.54
CA ILE A 254 -1.51 14.84 10.33
C ILE A 254 -1.92 16.16 10.94
N VAL A 255 -3.14 16.60 10.67
CA VAL A 255 -3.71 17.85 11.23
C VAL A 255 -4.81 17.59 12.25
N ALA A 256 -5.46 16.43 12.19
CA ALA A 256 -6.50 16.02 13.13
C ALA A 256 -6.63 14.50 13.20
N ALA A 257 -7.30 13.99 14.24
CA ALA A 257 -7.74 12.61 14.32
C ALA A 257 -9.05 12.52 15.14
N ASP A 258 -9.97 11.66 14.69
CA ASP A 258 -11.15 11.24 15.43
C ASP A 258 -10.92 9.79 15.87
N ILE A 259 -10.96 9.54 17.20
CA ILE A 259 -10.64 8.25 17.78
C ILE A 259 -11.80 7.76 18.63
N HIS A 260 -12.25 6.52 18.37
CA HIS A 260 -13.20 5.81 19.20
C HIS A 260 -12.49 4.67 19.93
N MET A 261 -12.60 4.63 21.26
CA MET A 261 -12.05 3.55 22.10
C MET A 261 -13.09 3.07 23.08
N GLY A 262 -13.71 1.92 22.82
CA GLY A 262 -14.85 1.45 23.59
C GLY A 262 -15.99 2.46 23.53
N ASP A 263 -16.43 2.96 24.68
CA ASP A 263 -17.50 3.96 24.80
C ASP A 263 -17.00 5.42 24.72
N ASN A 264 -15.69 5.64 24.55
CA ASN A 264 -15.11 6.97 24.52
C ASN A 264 -14.84 7.43 23.09
N GLU A 265 -15.14 8.70 22.84
CA GLU A 265 -14.84 9.41 21.60
C GLU A 265 -13.90 10.58 21.90
N TYR A 266 -12.82 10.68 21.10
CA TYR A 266 -11.84 11.75 21.21
C TYR A 266 -11.70 12.43 19.86
N LYS A 267 -11.82 13.76 19.85
CA LYS A 267 -11.54 14.62 18.68
C LYS A 267 -10.28 15.39 18.95
N LEU A 268 -9.29 15.19 18.14
CA LEU A 268 -7.95 15.75 18.31
C LEU A 268 -7.60 16.65 17.13
N LYS A 269 -6.84 17.69 17.41
CA LYS A 269 -6.17 18.53 16.39
C LYS A 269 -4.71 18.66 16.72
N VAL A 270 -3.88 18.81 15.71
CA VAL A 270 -2.49 19.21 15.91
C VAL A 270 -2.42 20.73 16.03
N HIS A 271 -1.82 21.22 17.10
CA HIS A 271 -1.59 22.63 17.35
C HIS A 271 -0.19 22.84 17.96
N ASN A 272 0.59 23.75 17.37
CA ASN A 272 1.98 24.02 17.78
C ASN A 272 2.83 22.74 17.97
N GLY A 273 2.69 21.76 17.09
CA GLY A 273 3.43 20.49 17.14
C GLY A 273 2.96 19.50 18.21
N GLY A 274 1.80 19.72 18.84
CA GLY A 274 1.23 18.81 19.84
C GLY A 274 -0.22 18.44 19.56
N TRP A 275 -0.68 17.33 20.13
CA TRP A 275 -2.08 16.95 20.12
C TRP A 275 -2.88 17.84 21.10
N LEU A 276 -4.01 18.35 20.64
CA LEU A 276 -4.98 19.09 21.43
C LEU A 276 -6.34 18.40 21.36
N LEU A 277 -6.92 18.10 22.53
CA LEU A 277 -8.28 17.58 22.63
C LEU A 277 -9.28 18.70 22.29
N VAL A 278 -10.13 18.46 21.29
CA VAL A 278 -11.20 19.37 20.90
C VAL A 278 -12.45 18.98 21.71
N LYS A 279 -12.97 19.91 22.47
CA LYS A 279 -14.21 19.74 23.24
C LYS A 279 -15.45 20.01 22.41
#